data_27cbb12fbf76eab3a5a1bfc4ce07837f
#
_entry.id   27cbb12fbf76eab3a5a1bfc4ce07837f
#
_cell.length_a   1.000
_cell.length_b   1.000
_cell.length_c   1.000
_cell.angle_alpha   90.00
_cell.angle_beta   90.00
_cell.angle_gamma   90.00
#
_symmetry.space_group_name_H-M   'P 1'
#
loop_
_entity.id
_entity.type
_entity.pdbx_description
1 polymer ?
#
loop_
_entity_poly.entity_id
_entity_poly.type
_entity_poly.pdbx_seq_one_letter_code
_entity_poly.pdbx_strand_id
1 'polypeptide(L)'
;MSANPAFGRFHLHQIAQAFPETAETLLLDTYLTDEAAASSRVFRVYRPTPPHYHAHSDEYLYVLSGRGTFWMESSANSGEFAPGDFLFFKSNTVHAIPDLLEGPVVFLSIDTPRRDPKDIIFVNPEDGTPESFIRDRTA
;
A
#
# COMPACT_ATOMS: atom_id res chain seq x y z
N MET A 1 21.71 -13.78 -7.71
CA MET A 1 20.44 -13.07 -7.96
C MET A 1 20.48 -12.47 -9.35
N SER A 2 19.44 -12.71 -10.12
CA SER A 2 19.37 -12.17 -11.47
C SER A 2 19.03 -10.67 -11.41
N ALA A 3 19.51 -9.95 -12.42
CA ALA A 3 19.12 -8.55 -12.57
C ALA A 3 17.65 -8.47 -12.93
N ASN A 4 17.01 -7.33 -12.57
CA ASN A 4 15.64 -7.05 -12.97
C ASN A 4 15.57 -6.87 -14.49
N PRO A 5 14.50 -7.32 -15.15
CA PRO A 5 14.31 -7.05 -16.55
C PRO A 5 14.28 -5.55 -16.85
N ALA A 6 14.74 -5.17 -18.04
CA ALA A 6 14.74 -3.78 -18.47
C ALA A 6 13.31 -3.27 -18.78
N PHE A 7 12.34 -4.16 -18.93
CA PHE A 7 10.95 -3.81 -19.26
C PHE A 7 10.02 -4.92 -18.81
N GLY A 8 8.72 -4.58 -18.72
CA GLY A 8 7.71 -5.56 -18.33
C GLY A 8 6.31 -5.08 -18.66
N ARG A 9 5.39 -6.02 -18.69
CA ARG A 9 3.96 -5.76 -18.81
C ARG A 9 3.22 -6.60 -17.78
N PHE A 10 2.33 -5.96 -17.02
CA PHE A 10 1.63 -6.60 -15.90
C PHE A 10 0.13 -6.48 -16.08
N HIS A 11 -0.58 -7.58 -15.80
CA HIS A 11 -2.04 -7.60 -15.85
C HIS A 11 -2.56 -7.36 -14.44
N LEU A 12 -2.80 -6.10 -14.09
CA LEU A 12 -3.08 -5.67 -12.73
C LEU A 12 -4.32 -6.33 -12.13
N HIS A 13 -5.39 -6.46 -12.91
CA HIS A 13 -6.62 -7.07 -12.40
C HIS A 13 -6.47 -8.58 -12.14
N GLN A 14 -5.67 -9.27 -12.95
CA GLN A 14 -5.36 -10.67 -12.69
C GLN A 14 -4.56 -10.84 -11.39
N ILE A 15 -3.58 -9.95 -11.18
CA ILE A 15 -2.79 -9.96 -9.95
C ILE A 15 -3.70 -9.69 -8.76
N ALA A 16 -4.59 -8.70 -8.87
CA ALA A 16 -5.54 -8.35 -7.82
C ALA A 16 -6.44 -9.54 -7.45
N GLN A 17 -6.90 -10.29 -8.43
CA GLN A 17 -7.79 -11.45 -8.22
C GLN A 17 -7.07 -12.66 -7.61
N ALA A 18 -5.74 -12.70 -7.67
CA ALA A 18 -4.97 -13.82 -7.14
C ALA A 18 -4.74 -13.73 -5.62
N PHE A 19 -5.05 -12.62 -4.98
CA PHE A 19 -4.90 -12.51 -3.54
C PHE A 19 -5.93 -13.38 -2.82
N PRO A 20 -5.55 -14.04 -1.70
CA PRO A 20 -6.50 -14.84 -0.92
C PRO A 20 -7.59 -13.97 -0.30
N GLU A 21 -8.69 -14.61 0.12
CA GLU A 21 -9.80 -13.89 0.73
C GLU A 21 -9.46 -13.31 2.09
N THR A 22 -8.55 -13.95 2.81
CA THR A 22 -8.16 -13.53 4.17
C THR A 22 -6.64 -13.48 4.29
N ALA A 23 -6.17 -12.69 5.26
CA ALA A 23 -4.75 -12.59 5.58
C ALA A 23 -4.58 -12.32 7.08
N GLU A 24 -3.41 -12.67 7.62
CA GLU A 24 -3.08 -12.41 9.01
C GLU A 24 -2.62 -10.98 9.25
N THR A 25 -2.01 -10.37 8.22
CA THR A 25 -1.52 -8.99 8.28
C THR A 25 -2.58 -8.02 7.77
N LEU A 26 -2.33 -6.72 7.91
CA LEU A 26 -3.26 -5.69 7.42
C LEU A 26 -3.39 -5.74 5.90
N LEU A 27 -2.30 -6.05 5.21
CA LEU A 27 -2.31 -6.18 3.76
C LEU A 27 -1.34 -7.26 3.28
N LEU A 28 -1.52 -7.68 2.03
CA LEU A 28 -0.58 -8.52 1.28
C LEU A 28 -0.24 -7.80 -0.02
N ASP A 29 1.00 -7.97 -0.50
CA ASP A 29 1.44 -7.33 -1.71
C ASP A 29 2.12 -8.29 -2.69
N THR A 30 2.14 -7.85 -3.96
CA THR A 30 2.90 -8.48 -5.04
C THR A 30 3.72 -7.41 -5.73
N TYR A 31 5.03 -7.54 -5.73
CA TYR A 31 5.90 -6.58 -6.38
C TYR A 31 5.82 -6.73 -7.91
N LEU A 32 5.79 -5.60 -8.59
CA LEU A 32 5.90 -5.51 -10.05
C LEU A 32 7.32 -5.14 -10.44
N THR A 33 7.83 -4.06 -9.86
CA THR A 33 9.21 -3.60 -10.06
C THR A 33 9.80 -3.21 -8.72
N ASP A 34 11.12 -3.34 -8.61
CA ASP A 34 11.83 -2.99 -7.38
C ASP A 34 13.21 -2.46 -7.76
N GLU A 35 13.24 -1.18 -8.14
CA GLU A 35 14.45 -0.48 -8.60
C GLU A 35 14.79 0.64 -7.63
N ALA A 36 16.05 1.09 -7.65
CA ALA A 36 16.50 2.16 -6.75
C ALA A 36 15.66 3.44 -6.91
N ALA A 37 15.27 3.77 -8.15
CA ALA A 37 14.51 4.98 -8.42
C ALA A 37 13.04 4.89 -7.98
N ALA A 38 12.47 3.70 -8.00
CA ALA A 38 11.08 3.47 -7.62
C ALA A 38 10.81 2.00 -7.42
N SER A 39 9.87 1.68 -6.54
CA SER A 39 9.28 0.34 -6.45
C SER A 39 7.79 0.43 -6.73
N SER A 40 7.25 -0.61 -7.33
CA SER A 40 5.82 -0.69 -7.61
C SER A 40 5.27 -2.05 -7.23
N ARG A 41 4.04 -2.05 -6.73
CA ARG A 41 3.40 -3.27 -6.25
C ARG A 41 1.89 -3.12 -6.34
N VAL A 42 1.21 -4.25 -6.42
CA VAL A 42 -0.23 -4.32 -6.20
C VAL A 42 -0.42 -4.88 -4.80
N PHE A 43 -1.29 -4.26 -3.99
CA PHE A 43 -1.58 -4.80 -2.67
C PHE A 43 -3.06 -4.77 -2.35
N ARG A 44 -3.49 -5.76 -1.58
CA ARG A 44 -4.85 -5.85 -1.07
C ARG A 44 -4.87 -5.52 0.41
N VAL A 45 -5.78 -4.67 0.81
CA VAL A 45 -5.97 -4.26 2.21
C VAL A 45 -7.11 -5.08 2.81
N TYR A 46 -6.84 -5.76 3.91
CA TYR A 46 -7.80 -6.66 4.55
C TYR A 46 -8.46 -6.06 5.78
N ARG A 47 -7.78 -5.12 6.42
CA ARG A 47 -8.28 -4.43 7.62
C ARG A 47 -7.90 -2.96 7.55
N PRO A 48 -8.61 -2.08 8.28
CA PRO A 48 -8.23 -0.67 8.33
C PRO A 48 -6.77 -0.49 8.71
N THR A 49 -6.10 0.48 8.07
CA THR A 49 -4.71 0.79 8.40
C THR A 49 -4.66 1.95 9.35
N PRO A 50 -3.89 1.82 10.46
CA PRO A 50 -3.75 2.91 11.42
C PRO A 50 -2.89 4.04 10.87
N PRO A 51 -2.89 5.21 11.51
CA PRO A 51 -2.05 6.33 11.11
C PRO A 51 -0.57 5.96 11.10
N HIS A 52 0.07 6.21 9.97
CA HIS A 52 1.49 5.91 9.77
C HIS A 52 2.06 6.80 8.66
N TYR A 53 3.38 6.77 8.52
CA TYR A 53 4.05 7.48 7.43
C TYR A 53 5.28 6.72 6.98
N HIS A 54 5.80 7.11 5.83
CA HIS A 54 7.06 6.62 5.26
C HIS A 54 8.06 7.76 5.27
N ALA A 55 9.26 7.51 5.81
CA ALA A 55 10.23 8.59 6.03
C ALA A 55 11.02 8.94 4.78
N HIS A 56 11.22 7.99 3.87
CA HIS A 56 12.19 8.14 2.77
C HIS A 56 11.60 7.97 1.37
N SER A 57 10.28 7.81 1.25
CA SER A 57 9.63 7.62 -0.05
C SER A 57 8.33 8.41 -0.12
N ASP A 58 8.05 8.95 -1.30
CA ASP A 58 6.72 9.42 -1.64
C ASP A 58 5.91 8.22 -2.11
N GLU A 59 4.62 8.19 -1.80
CA GLU A 59 3.74 7.09 -2.20
C GLU A 59 2.61 7.58 -3.07
N TYR A 60 2.40 6.88 -4.19
CA TYR A 60 1.29 7.10 -5.10
C TYR A 60 0.42 5.86 -5.08
N LEU A 61 -0.88 6.03 -4.84
CA LEU A 61 -1.84 4.92 -4.81
C LEU A 61 -2.92 5.13 -5.86
N TYR A 62 -3.09 4.14 -6.72
CA TYR A 62 -4.20 4.10 -7.67
C TYR A 62 -5.17 3.02 -7.24
N VAL A 63 -6.45 3.36 -7.08
CA VAL A 63 -7.47 2.42 -6.61
C VAL A 63 -7.90 1.53 -7.76
N LEU A 64 -7.59 0.23 -7.65
CA LEU A 64 -7.99 -0.77 -8.66
C LEU A 64 -9.37 -1.35 -8.37
N SER A 65 -9.70 -1.57 -7.10
CA SER A 65 -10.99 -2.11 -6.71
C SER A 65 -11.33 -1.72 -5.27
N GLY A 66 -12.61 -1.79 -4.95
CA GLY A 66 -13.09 -1.54 -3.61
C GLY A 66 -13.33 -0.07 -3.30
N ARG A 67 -13.98 0.18 -2.16
CA ARG A 67 -14.25 1.52 -1.66
C ARG A 67 -13.89 1.59 -0.19
N GLY A 68 -13.44 2.75 0.25
CA GLY A 68 -13.10 2.98 1.64
C GLY A 68 -12.95 4.45 1.92
N THR A 69 -12.42 4.77 3.11
CA THR A 69 -12.12 6.13 3.51
C THR A 69 -10.62 6.29 3.71
N PHE A 70 -10.16 7.51 3.56
CA PHE A 70 -8.76 7.87 3.83
C PHE A 70 -8.71 9.17 4.61
N TRP A 71 -7.59 9.41 5.31
CA TRP A 71 -7.25 10.76 5.71
C TRP A 71 -5.74 10.97 5.59
N MET A 72 -5.36 12.23 5.39
CA MET A 72 -4.01 12.68 5.09
C MET A 72 -3.62 13.78 6.06
N GLU A 73 -2.48 13.67 6.71
CA GLU A 73 -1.95 14.54 7.75
C GLU A 73 -2.77 14.52 9.04
N SER A 74 -4.08 14.62 8.93
CA SER A 74 -4.99 14.56 10.06
C SER A 74 -6.37 14.08 9.60
N SER A 75 -7.22 13.70 10.56
CA SER A 75 -8.58 13.28 10.27
C SER A 75 -9.44 14.39 9.67
N ALA A 76 -9.01 15.64 9.75
CA ALA A 76 -9.73 16.76 9.12
C ALA A 76 -9.63 16.73 7.59
N ASN A 77 -8.58 16.11 7.04
CA ASN A 77 -8.39 15.96 5.59
C ASN A 77 -8.77 14.55 5.18
N SER A 78 -10.04 14.24 5.23
CA SER A 78 -10.55 12.89 4.96
C SER A 78 -11.53 12.89 3.80
N GLY A 79 -11.74 11.73 3.22
CA GLY A 79 -12.68 11.52 2.14
C GLY A 79 -12.87 10.04 1.86
N GLU A 80 -13.69 9.74 0.85
CA GLU A 80 -13.89 8.39 0.35
C GLU A 80 -13.08 8.19 -0.92
N PHE A 81 -12.61 6.96 -1.13
CA PHE A 81 -11.99 6.57 -2.39
C PHE A 81 -12.81 5.48 -3.06
N ALA A 82 -12.72 5.43 -4.39
CA ALA A 82 -13.37 4.44 -5.23
C ALA A 82 -12.44 4.10 -6.39
N PRO A 83 -12.71 3.01 -7.14
CA PRO A 83 -11.87 2.64 -8.27
C PRO A 83 -11.67 3.80 -9.24
N GLY A 84 -10.42 4.02 -9.64
CA GLY A 84 -10.02 5.12 -10.51
C GLY A 84 -9.49 6.34 -9.76
N ASP A 85 -9.64 6.42 -8.45
CA ASP A 85 -9.05 7.50 -7.67
C ASP A 85 -7.55 7.31 -7.52
N PHE A 86 -6.84 8.44 -7.43
CA PHE A 86 -5.39 8.48 -7.30
C PHE A 86 -5.03 9.30 -6.07
N LEU A 87 -4.34 8.67 -5.12
CA LEU A 87 -3.94 9.32 -3.87
C LEU A 87 -2.43 9.53 -3.86
N PHE A 88 -1.99 10.61 -3.24
CA PHE A 88 -0.57 10.91 -3.12
C PHE A 88 -0.22 11.30 -1.69
N PHE A 89 0.85 10.69 -1.17
CA PHE A 89 1.39 11.01 0.14
C PHE A 89 2.88 11.28 0.00
N LYS A 90 3.29 12.53 0.21
CA LYS A 90 4.71 12.85 0.25
C LYS A 90 5.36 12.18 1.45
N SER A 91 6.66 11.92 1.38
CA SER A 91 7.41 11.37 2.52
C SER A 91 7.12 12.17 3.79
N ASN A 92 7.03 11.48 4.92
CA ASN A 92 6.70 12.02 6.24
C ASN A 92 5.25 12.54 6.38
N THR A 93 4.39 12.32 5.40
CA THR A 93 2.97 12.67 5.53
C THR A 93 2.23 11.50 6.18
N VAL A 94 1.67 11.74 7.36
CA VAL A 94 0.86 10.75 8.07
C VAL A 94 -0.43 10.50 7.28
N HIS A 95 -0.78 9.24 7.11
CA HIS A 95 -2.01 8.86 6.41
C HIS A 95 -2.58 7.58 7.01
N ALA A 96 -3.85 7.33 6.72
CA ALA A 96 -4.56 6.15 7.20
C ALA A 96 -5.70 5.79 6.26
N ILE A 97 -6.12 4.53 6.33
CA ILE A 97 -7.34 4.04 5.69
C ILE A 97 -8.22 3.51 6.84
N PRO A 98 -9.02 4.38 7.45
CA PRO A 98 -9.75 4.00 8.66
C PRO A 98 -10.94 3.07 8.41
N ASP A 99 -11.52 3.09 7.21
CA ASP A 99 -12.69 2.27 6.93
C ASP A 99 -12.57 1.60 5.57
N LEU A 100 -12.92 0.32 5.51
CA LEU A 100 -13.10 -0.43 4.28
C LEU A 100 -14.61 -0.60 4.08
N LEU A 101 -15.17 0.09 3.09
CA LEU A 101 -16.63 0.12 2.89
C LEU A 101 -17.12 -0.97 1.96
N GLU A 102 -16.32 -1.32 0.94
CA GLU A 102 -16.69 -2.34 -0.04
C GLU A 102 -15.40 -3.00 -0.53
N GLY A 103 -15.31 -4.30 -0.35
CA GLY A 103 -14.12 -5.08 -0.73
C GLY A 103 -14.31 -5.88 -2.01
N PRO A 104 -13.24 -6.46 -2.51
CA PRO A 104 -11.87 -6.32 -2.02
C PRO A 104 -11.29 -4.95 -2.34
N VAL A 105 -10.49 -4.41 -1.42
CA VAL A 105 -9.80 -3.12 -1.60
C VAL A 105 -8.39 -3.40 -2.08
N VAL A 106 -8.09 -2.99 -3.30
CA VAL A 106 -6.81 -3.25 -3.96
C VAL A 106 -6.27 -1.97 -4.59
N PHE A 107 -4.98 -1.73 -4.37
CA PHE A 107 -4.28 -0.56 -4.90
C PHE A 107 -3.09 -0.99 -5.77
N LEU A 108 -2.81 -0.17 -6.79
CA LEU A 108 -1.47 -0.11 -7.39
C LEU A 108 -0.70 0.96 -6.63
N SER A 109 0.46 0.59 -6.10
CA SER A 109 1.30 1.50 -5.32
C SER A 109 2.64 1.72 -6.02
N ILE A 110 3.07 2.98 -6.06
CA ILE A 110 4.39 3.37 -6.55
C ILE A 110 5.06 4.19 -5.47
N ASP A 111 6.24 3.75 -5.03
CA ASP A 111 7.06 4.46 -4.04
C ASP A 111 8.32 4.99 -4.71
N THR A 112 8.63 6.26 -4.52
CA THR A 112 9.81 6.91 -5.11
C THR A 112 10.57 7.73 -4.06
N PRO A 113 11.87 7.50 -3.86
CA PRO A 113 12.65 6.34 -4.33
C PRO A 113 12.10 5.03 -3.77
N ARG A 114 12.76 3.93 -4.10
CA ARG A 114 12.39 2.59 -3.62
C ARG A 114 12.10 2.62 -2.12
N ARG A 115 10.97 2.08 -1.73
CA ARG A 115 10.63 2.02 -0.31
C ARG A 115 11.21 0.76 0.33
N ASP A 116 11.97 0.95 1.39
CA ASP A 116 12.36 -0.16 2.26
C ASP A 116 11.09 -0.71 2.90
N PRO A 117 10.85 -2.02 2.89
CA PRO A 117 9.67 -2.60 3.54
C PRO A 117 9.55 -2.27 5.03
N LYS A 118 10.64 -1.91 5.67
CA LYS A 118 10.65 -1.50 7.08
C LYS A 118 10.33 -0.03 7.29
N ASP A 119 10.23 0.76 6.22
CA ASP A 119 9.95 2.19 6.31
C ASP A 119 8.44 2.42 6.45
N ILE A 120 7.89 1.92 7.54
CA ILE A 120 6.51 2.15 7.97
C ILE A 120 6.60 2.55 9.43
N ILE A 121 6.28 3.81 9.71
CA ILE A 121 6.40 4.37 11.05
C ILE A 121 5.00 4.70 11.57
N PHE A 122 4.57 3.99 12.60
CA PHE A 122 3.26 4.21 13.20
C PHE A 122 3.31 5.42 14.12
N VAL A 123 2.30 6.27 14.04
CA VAL A 123 2.17 7.43 14.94
C VAL A 123 2.02 6.94 16.39
N ASN A 124 1.20 5.91 16.59
CA ASN A 124 1.11 5.20 17.87
C ASN A 124 1.89 3.89 17.74
N PRO A 125 3.02 3.72 18.48
CA PRO A 125 3.81 2.50 18.40
C PRO A 125 3.04 1.22 18.74
N GLU A 126 1.95 1.32 19.49
CA GLU A 126 1.12 0.18 19.83
C GLU A 126 0.26 -0.32 18.68
N ASP A 127 0.12 0.47 17.62
CA ASP A 127 -0.70 0.08 16.45
C ASP A 127 -0.08 -1.03 15.62
N GLY A 128 1.21 -1.29 15.77
CA GLY A 128 1.84 -2.39 15.06
C GLY A 128 3.30 -2.17 14.75
N THR A 129 3.81 -3.03 13.89
CA THR A 129 5.19 -3.00 13.38
C THR A 129 5.12 -3.16 11.87
N PRO A 130 6.21 -2.89 11.12
CA PRO A 130 6.22 -3.17 9.69
C PRO A 130 5.83 -4.61 9.36
N GLU A 131 6.22 -5.58 10.20
CA GLU A 131 5.94 -6.99 10.00
C GLU A 131 4.47 -7.35 10.20
N SER A 132 3.78 -6.64 11.08
CA SER A 132 2.34 -6.84 11.28
C SER A 132 1.51 -6.14 10.20
N PHE A 133 2.07 -5.10 9.58
CA PHE A 133 1.41 -4.35 8.52
C PHE A 133 1.40 -5.15 7.21
N ILE A 134 2.57 -5.62 6.79
CA ILE A 134 2.71 -6.43 5.58
C ILE A 134 3.46 -7.70 5.96
N ARG A 135 2.83 -8.86 5.75
CA ARG A 135 3.48 -10.13 5.98
C ARG A 135 4.66 -10.30 5.04
N ASP A 136 5.78 -10.79 5.57
CA ASP A 136 6.88 -11.22 4.75
C ASP A 136 6.41 -12.38 3.86
N ARG A 137 6.52 -12.21 2.57
CA ARG A 137 6.07 -13.20 1.61
C ARG A 137 6.88 -14.48 1.61
N THR A 138 8.06 -14.43 2.20
CA THR A 138 8.93 -15.60 2.30
C THR A 138 8.66 -16.41 3.56
N ALA A 139 7.88 -15.87 4.48
CA ALA A 139 7.59 -16.52 5.75
C ALA A 139 6.55 -17.61 5.61
#